data_493f0470829fb210c9d82fe3f811967f
#
_entry.id   493f0470829fb210c9d82fe3f811967f
#
_cell.length_a   1.000
_cell.length_b   1.000
_cell.length_c   1.000
_cell.angle_alpha   90.00
_cell.angle_beta   90.00
_cell.angle_gamma   90.00
#
_symmetry.space_group_name_H-M   'P 1'
#
loop_
_entity.id
_entity.type
_entity.pdbx_description
1 polymer ?
#
loop_
_entity_poly.entity_id
_entity_poly.type
_entity_poly.pdbx_seq_one_letter_code
_entity_poly.pdbx_strand_id
1 'polypeptide(L)'
;VMNITKDTAVTINYKIHELLAGGVAVKLLDKGDVAYLHGGYDNIFAKVEAALDGKQKGDVVTVDLAVADAFGERDESLKRTIPKGEFPAGVKVGGQLRGTNDQGLPQIYNVVKIKGPVVLLDGNHPLAGFALRFSAVVNEVRAASEEEIAHKHVHGGHGHHH
;
A
#
# COMPACT_ATOMS: atom_id res chain seq x y z
N VAL A 1 -22.57 -12.03 -16.09
CA VAL A 1 -21.72 -11.55 -14.99
C VAL A 1 -20.27 -11.94 -15.27
N MET A 2 -19.40 -10.95 -15.28
CA MET A 2 -17.99 -11.20 -15.59
C MET A 2 -17.23 -11.62 -14.33
N ASN A 3 -16.46 -12.69 -14.47
CA ASN A 3 -15.58 -13.14 -13.39
C ASN A 3 -14.22 -12.45 -13.48
N ILE A 4 -13.55 -12.34 -12.36
CA ILE A 4 -12.19 -11.82 -12.32
C ILE A 4 -11.26 -12.86 -12.93
N THR A 5 -10.68 -12.52 -14.06
CA THR A 5 -9.71 -13.36 -14.78
C THR A 5 -8.57 -12.48 -15.28
N LYS A 6 -7.57 -13.08 -15.89
CA LYS A 6 -6.45 -12.32 -16.45
C LYS A 6 -6.95 -11.24 -17.38
N ASP A 7 -6.37 -10.05 -17.25
CA ASP A 7 -6.69 -8.88 -18.07
C ASP A 7 -8.10 -8.35 -17.86
N THR A 8 -8.62 -8.47 -16.65
CA THR A 8 -9.79 -7.72 -16.20
C THR A 8 -9.37 -6.55 -15.34
N ALA A 9 -10.09 -5.44 -15.49
CA ALA A 9 -9.95 -4.27 -14.60
C ALA A 9 -10.98 -4.42 -13.49
N VAL A 10 -10.49 -4.47 -12.27
CA VAL A 10 -11.29 -4.79 -11.08
C VAL A 10 -11.29 -3.60 -10.14
N THR A 11 -12.47 -3.18 -9.72
CA THR A 11 -12.61 -2.15 -8.69
C THR A 11 -13.09 -2.82 -7.40
N ILE A 12 -12.36 -2.59 -6.32
CA ILE A 12 -12.69 -3.12 -5.00
C ILE A 12 -12.82 -1.97 -4.00
N ASN A 13 -13.66 -2.18 -3.00
CA ASN A 13 -13.65 -1.40 -1.77
C ASN A 13 -12.94 -2.24 -0.72
N TYR A 14 -11.90 -1.70 -0.11
CA TYR A 14 -11.08 -2.46 0.82
C TYR A 14 -10.98 -1.81 2.20
N LYS A 15 -10.69 -2.65 3.18
CA LYS A 15 -10.31 -2.26 4.54
C LYS A 15 -9.11 -3.09 4.96
N ILE A 16 -8.15 -2.43 5.59
CA ILE A 16 -6.95 -3.08 6.12
C ILE A 16 -6.94 -2.88 7.63
N HIS A 17 -6.91 -3.99 8.36
CA HIS A 17 -6.78 -3.99 9.81
C HIS A 17 -5.44 -4.55 10.23
N GLU A 18 -4.92 -4.08 11.35
CA GLU A 18 -3.76 -4.70 11.99
C GLU A 18 -4.15 -6.08 12.48
N LEU A 19 -3.32 -7.08 12.16
CA LEU A 19 -3.54 -8.46 12.56
C LEU A 19 -2.55 -8.83 13.64
N LEU A 20 -3.06 -9.15 14.82
CA LEU A 20 -2.25 -9.60 15.94
C LEU A 20 -2.05 -11.12 15.91
N ALA A 21 -1.08 -11.59 16.67
CA ALA A 21 -0.86 -13.02 16.89
C ALA A 21 -2.16 -13.70 17.34
N GLY A 22 -2.40 -14.92 16.84
CA GLY A 22 -3.64 -15.63 17.11
C GLY A 22 -4.79 -15.31 16.17
N GLY A 23 -4.55 -14.45 15.15
CA GLY A 23 -5.55 -14.15 14.13
C GLY A 23 -6.58 -13.09 14.55
N VAL A 24 -6.23 -12.23 15.49
CA VAL A 24 -7.13 -11.17 15.97
C VAL A 24 -6.88 -9.88 15.19
N ALA A 25 -7.89 -9.43 14.44
CA ALA A 25 -7.84 -8.13 13.78
C ALA A 25 -8.31 -7.05 14.76
N VAL A 26 -7.55 -5.97 14.88
CA VAL A 26 -7.81 -4.97 15.93
C VAL A 26 -8.05 -3.57 15.38
N LYS A 27 -7.11 -2.95 14.76
CA LYS A 27 -7.17 -1.54 14.40
C LYS A 27 -7.33 -1.37 12.89
N LEU A 28 -8.28 -0.53 12.49
CA LEU A 28 -8.39 -0.12 11.08
C LEU A 28 -7.21 0.80 10.75
N LEU A 29 -6.37 0.36 9.82
CA LEU A 29 -5.18 1.09 9.40
C LEU A 29 -5.37 1.86 8.10
N ASP A 30 -6.20 1.34 7.20
CA ASP A 30 -6.45 1.96 5.89
C ASP A 30 -7.77 1.44 5.33
N LYS A 31 -8.39 2.26 4.47
CA LYS A 31 -9.59 1.88 3.73
C LYS A 31 -9.72 2.74 2.49
N GLY A 32 -10.44 2.26 1.51
CA GLY A 32 -10.70 3.03 0.29
C GLY A 32 -11.19 2.18 -0.85
N ASP A 33 -11.25 2.82 -2.00
CA ASP A 33 -11.54 2.18 -3.27
C ASP A 33 -10.26 2.17 -4.10
N VAL A 34 -10.05 1.06 -4.81
CA VAL A 34 -8.92 0.95 -5.73
C VAL A 34 -9.35 0.15 -6.95
N ALA A 35 -8.87 0.57 -8.11
CA ALA A 35 -8.98 -0.19 -9.34
C ALA A 35 -7.61 -0.79 -9.66
N TYR A 36 -7.60 -2.06 -10.04
CA TYR A 36 -6.34 -2.73 -10.38
C TYR A 36 -6.53 -3.61 -11.61
N LEU A 37 -5.42 -3.88 -12.29
CA LEU A 37 -5.38 -4.81 -13.40
C LEU A 37 -5.03 -6.20 -12.89
N HIS A 38 -5.94 -7.16 -13.09
CA HIS A 38 -5.78 -8.53 -12.65
C HIS A 38 -5.00 -9.36 -13.66
N GLY A 39 -4.04 -10.14 -13.19
CA GLY A 39 -3.30 -11.05 -14.05
C GLY A 39 -1.80 -11.12 -13.79
N GLY A 40 -1.35 -10.76 -12.60
CA GLY A 40 0.06 -10.84 -12.24
C GLY A 40 0.87 -9.60 -12.57
N TYR A 41 0.21 -8.45 -12.62
CA TYR A 41 0.85 -7.17 -12.92
C TYR A 41 1.39 -6.44 -11.69
N ASP A 42 1.30 -7.07 -10.54
CA ASP A 42 1.82 -6.53 -9.27
C ASP A 42 1.12 -5.25 -8.82
N ASN A 43 -0.14 -5.09 -9.18
CA ASN A 43 -0.92 -3.91 -8.81
C ASN A 43 -1.40 -3.95 -7.37
N ILE A 44 -1.61 -5.14 -6.81
CA ILE A 44 -2.02 -5.35 -5.42
C ILE A 44 -1.24 -6.52 -4.82
N PHE A 45 -1.39 -6.75 -3.53
CA PHE A 45 -0.73 -7.88 -2.86
C PHE A 45 -1.04 -9.21 -3.57
N ALA A 46 -0.02 -10.00 -3.82
CA ALA A 46 -0.15 -11.25 -4.56
C ALA A 46 -1.19 -12.21 -3.96
N LYS A 47 -1.24 -12.31 -2.63
CA LYS A 47 -2.22 -13.18 -1.96
C LYS A 47 -3.64 -12.66 -2.07
N VAL A 48 -3.82 -11.34 -2.10
CA VAL A 48 -5.13 -10.72 -2.31
C VAL A 48 -5.58 -10.96 -3.74
N GLU A 49 -4.68 -10.78 -4.70
CA GLU A 49 -4.98 -11.04 -6.11
C GLU A 49 -5.40 -12.51 -6.32
N ALA A 50 -4.68 -13.44 -5.71
CA ALA A 50 -5.03 -14.86 -5.79
C ALA A 50 -6.41 -15.17 -5.19
N ALA A 51 -6.75 -14.54 -4.07
CA ALA A 51 -8.06 -14.72 -3.45
C ALA A 51 -9.20 -14.14 -4.29
N LEU A 52 -8.93 -13.10 -5.04
CA LEU A 52 -9.93 -12.45 -5.90
C LEU A 52 -10.14 -13.19 -7.21
N ASP A 53 -9.21 -14.04 -7.62
CA ASP A 53 -9.31 -14.74 -8.90
C ASP A 53 -10.60 -15.56 -8.99
N GLY A 54 -11.33 -15.40 -10.08
CA GLY A 54 -12.60 -16.09 -10.32
C GLY A 54 -13.81 -15.48 -9.60
N LYS A 55 -13.64 -14.48 -8.79
CA LYS A 55 -14.74 -13.82 -8.08
C LYS A 55 -15.52 -12.90 -9.03
N GLN A 56 -16.67 -12.45 -8.57
CA GLN A 56 -17.56 -11.57 -9.35
C GLN A 56 -18.02 -10.41 -8.49
N LYS A 57 -18.62 -9.42 -9.15
CA LYS A 57 -19.21 -8.27 -8.47
C LYS A 57 -20.10 -8.71 -7.31
N GLY A 58 -19.91 -8.09 -6.17
CA GLY A 58 -20.63 -8.38 -4.93
C GLY A 58 -19.93 -9.38 -4.01
N ASP A 59 -18.96 -10.12 -4.51
CA ASP A 59 -18.22 -11.08 -3.69
C ASP A 59 -17.33 -10.35 -2.68
N VAL A 60 -17.15 -10.99 -1.54
CA VAL A 60 -16.31 -10.50 -0.45
C VAL A 60 -15.18 -11.49 -0.22
N VAL A 61 -13.96 -10.98 -0.09
CA VAL A 61 -12.81 -11.78 0.31
C VAL A 61 -12.17 -11.20 1.56
N THR A 62 -11.60 -12.06 2.37
CA THR A 62 -10.81 -11.69 3.55
C THR A 62 -9.53 -12.48 3.50
N VAL A 63 -8.40 -11.79 3.53
CA VAL A 63 -7.08 -12.38 3.39
C VAL A 63 -6.19 -11.90 4.52
N ASP A 64 -5.61 -12.84 5.25
CA ASP A 64 -4.62 -12.52 6.27
C ASP A 64 -3.23 -12.55 5.63
N LEU A 65 -2.50 -11.47 5.82
CA LEU A 65 -1.18 -11.27 5.24
C LEU A 65 -0.14 -11.24 6.36
N ALA A 66 0.83 -12.14 6.29
CA ALA A 66 2.02 -12.03 7.11
C ALA A 66 2.80 -10.76 6.69
N VAL A 67 3.69 -10.30 7.54
CA VAL A 67 4.49 -9.09 7.27
C VAL A 67 5.16 -9.20 5.88
N ALA A 68 5.77 -10.33 5.56
CA ALA A 68 6.45 -10.53 4.28
C ALA A 68 5.51 -10.48 3.06
N ASP A 69 4.24 -10.79 3.25
CA ASP A 69 3.22 -10.77 2.18
C ASP A 69 2.53 -9.41 2.05
N ALA A 70 2.81 -8.50 2.96
CA ALA A 70 2.26 -7.15 3.02
C ALA A 70 3.33 -6.14 2.62
N PHE A 71 3.60 -5.15 3.48
CA PHE A 71 4.59 -4.11 3.17
C PHE A 71 6.01 -4.47 3.61
N GLY A 72 6.23 -5.69 4.10
CA GLY A 72 7.54 -6.16 4.50
C GLY A 72 7.96 -5.66 5.87
N GLU A 73 9.15 -6.11 6.27
CA GLU A 73 9.73 -5.70 7.54
C GLU A 73 10.19 -4.24 7.52
N ARG A 74 10.28 -3.65 8.69
CA ARG A 74 10.88 -2.33 8.82
C ARG A 74 12.38 -2.43 8.57
N ASP A 75 12.90 -1.48 7.82
CA ASP A 75 14.32 -1.34 7.55
C ASP A 75 14.87 -0.22 8.43
N GLU A 76 15.63 -0.58 9.45
CA GLU A 76 16.21 0.39 10.39
C GLU A 76 17.21 1.33 9.71
N SER A 77 17.79 0.93 8.58
CA SER A 77 18.70 1.79 7.82
C SER A 77 17.99 2.98 7.16
N LEU A 78 16.66 2.95 7.09
CA LEU A 78 15.86 4.07 6.57
C LEU A 78 15.52 5.12 7.63
N LYS A 79 15.91 4.90 8.87
CA LYS A 79 15.81 5.91 9.92
C LYS A 79 16.98 6.88 9.81
N ARG A 80 16.70 8.16 9.98
CA ARG A 80 17.71 9.22 9.92
C ARG A 80 17.51 10.19 11.06
N THR A 81 18.62 10.71 11.56
CA THR A 81 18.64 11.83 12.50
C THR A 81 19.45 12.94 11.84
N ILE A 82 18.82 14.08 11.63
CA ILE A 82 19.52 15.20 11.01
C ILE A 82 19.39 16.46 11.87
N PRO A 83 20.37 17.38 11.79
CA PRO A 83 20.31 18.64 12.52
C PRO A 83 19.11 19.48 12.06
N LYS A 84 18.44 20.11 13.03
CA LYS A 84 17.28 20.96 12.75
C LYS A 84 17.61 22.11 11.78
N GLY A 85 18.83 22.62 11.82
CA GLY A 85 19.27 23.70 10.93
C GLY A 85 19.37 23.31 9.47
N GLU A 86 19.41 22.01 9.14
CA GLU A 86 19.45 21.53 7.76
C GLU A 86 18.04 21.31 7.18
N PHE A 87 17.02 21.62 7.95
CA PHE A 87 15.64 21.44 7.55
C PHE A 87 15.06 22.67 6.88
N PRO A 88 14.20 22.49 5.86
CA PRO A 88 13.38 23.58 5.36
C PRO A 88 12.48 24.12 6.47
N ALA A 89 12.30 25.44 6.49
CA ALA A 89 11.38 26.08 7.41
C ALA A 89 9.96 25.54 7.21
N GLY A 90 9.22 25.38 8.31
CA GLY A 90 7.82 24.96 8.26
C GLY A 90 7.59 23.44 8.27
N VAL A 91 8.65 22.64 8.38
CA VAL A 91 8.51 21.19 8.50
C VAL A 91 8.00 20.85 9.91
N LYS A 92 6.98 20.00 9.96
CA LYS A 92 6.30 19.60 11.19
C LYS A 92 6.32 18.09 11.35
N VAL A 93 6.19 17.63 12.59
CA VAL A 93 5.93 16.20 12.89
C VAL A 93 4.70 15.76 12.11
N GLY A 94 4.80 14.60 11.46
CA GLY A 94 3.78 14.08 10.56
C GLY A 94 3.91 14.54 9.12
N GLY A 95 4.77 15.51 8.85
CA GLY A 95 5.07 15.95 7.48
C GLY A 95 6.03 14.99 6.77
N GLN A 96 6.26 15.28 5.49
CA GLN A 96 7.14 14.46 4.65
C GLN A 96 8.25 15.31 4.04
N LEU A 97 9.40 14.68 3.85
CA LEU A 97 10.55 15.27 3.16
C LEU A 97 11.02 14.34 2.06
N ARG A 98 11.48 14.93 0.97
CA ARG A 98 12.21 14.21 -0.06
C ARG A 98 13.69 14.26 0.24
N GLY A 99 14.36 13.12 0.13
CA GLY A 99 15.79 13.03 0.27
C GLY A 99 16.32 11.88 -0.57
N THR A 100 17.52 11.44 -0.27
CA THR A 100 18.13 10.27 -0.91
C THR A 100 18.47 9.25 0.14
N ASN A 101 18.39 7.96 -0.24
CA ASN A 101 18.80 6.87 0.63
C ASN A 101 20.29 6.57 0.49
N ASP A 102 20.78 5.53 1.18
CA ASP A 102 22.19 5.16 1.16
C ASP A 102 22.70 4.70 -0.22
N GLN A 103 21.79 4.29 -1.11
CA GLN A 103 22.12 3.94 -2.48
C GLN A 103 22.05 5.13 -3.44
N GLY A 104 21.80 6.35 -2.94
CA GLY A 104 21.67 7.53 -3.76
C GLY A 104 20.34 7.65 -4.50
N LEU A 105 19.37 6.82 -4.16
CA LEU A 105 18.05 6.84 -4.80
C LEU A 105 17.09 7.78 -4.07
N PRO A 106 16.11 8.37 -4.79
CA PRO A 106 15.09 9.20 -4.15
C PRO A 106 14.36 8.43 -3.06
N GLN A 107 14.13 9.09 -1.93
CA GLN A 107 13.46 8.51 -0.78
C GLN A 107 12.57 9.55 -0.12
N ILE A 108 11.34 9.16 0.22
CA ILE A 108 10.44 9.99 1.02
C ILE A 108 10.62 9.59 2.48
N TYR A 109 10.84 10.58 3.32
CA TYR A 109 10.96 10.39 4.76
C TYR A 109 9.79 11.04 5.47
N ASN A 110 9.22 10.36 6.45
CA ASN A 110 8.25 10.95 7.37
C ASN A 110 8.99 11.59 8.54
N VAL A 111 8.55 12.77 8.95
CA VAL A 111 9.06 13.44 10.13
C VAL A 111 8.38 12.82 11.35
N VAL A 112 9.11 12.05 12.13
CA VAL A 112 8.58 11.31 13.26
C VAL A 112 8.57 12.16 14.54
N LYS A 113 9.66 12.90 14.77
CA LYS A 113 9.83 13.65 16.00
C LYS A 113 10.86 14.77 15.80
N ILE A 114 10.61 15.91 16.44
CA ILE A 114 11.58 16.98 16.57
C ILE A 114 12.00 17.00 18.03
N LYS A 115 13.29 16.80 18.28
CA LYS A 115 13.81 16.70 19.65
C LYS A 115 15.02 17.63 19.80
N GLY A 116 14.78 18.81 20.37
CA GLY A 116 15.82 19.82 20.51
C GLY A 116 16.44 20.20 19.17
N PRO A 117 17.78 20.05 19.01
CA PRO A 117 18.46 20.45 17.78
C PRO A 117 18.40 19.44 16.65
N VAL A 118 17.71 18.31 16.83
CA VAL A 118 17.67 17.22 15.84
C VAL A 118 16.26 16.86 15.44
N VAL A 119 16.15 16.32 14.25
CA VAL A 119 14.89 15.83 13.69
C VAL A 119 15.06 14.36 13.34
N LEU A 120 14.11 13.55 13.78
CA LEU A 120 14.08 12.12 13.50
C LEU A 120 13.20 11.85 12.29
N LEU A 121 13.77 11.17 11.29
CA LEU A 121 13.12 10.81 10.04
C LEU A 121 12.99 9.30 9.91
N ASP A 122 11.94 8.86 9.24
CA ASP A 122 11.70 7.45 8.96
C ASP A 122 11.27 7.29 7.50
N GLY A 123 12.05 6.57 6.71
CA GLY A 123 11.78 6.29 5.30
C GLY A 123 10.97 5.02 5.06
N ASN A 124 10.59 4.30 6.11
CA ASN A 124 9.76 3.10 5.97
C ASN A 124 8.34 3.44 5.54
N HIS A 125 7.72 2.52 4.81
CA HIS A 125 6.28 2.61 4.60
C HIS A 125 5.57 2.63 5.97
N PRO A 126 4.53 3.44 6.15
CA PRO A 126 3.84 3.53 7.45
C PRO A 126 3.33 2.19 7.99
N LEU A 127 2.99 1.25 7.10
CA LEU A 127 2.48 -0.07 7.48
C LEU A 127 3.54 -1.17 7.41
N ALA A 128 4.81 -0.83 7.19
CA ALA A 128 5.88 -1.81 7.27
C ALA A 128 5.97 -2.38 8.70
N GLY A 129 6.19 -3.67 8.80
CA GLY A 129 6.29 -4.38 10.08
C GLY A 129 4.97 -4.88 10.63
N PHE A 130 3.85 -4.58 9.97
CA PHE A 130 2.54 -5.05 10.40
C PHE A 130 2.11 -6.29 9.60
N ALA A 131 1.62 -7.31 10.29
CA ALA A 131 0.75 -8.30 9.67
C ALA A 131 -0.63 -7.67 9.52
N LEU A 132 -1.33 -7.97 8.45
CA LEU A 132 -2.55 -7.28 8.07
C LEU A 132 -3.69 -8.25 7.79
N ARG A 133 -4.92 -7.81 8.06
CA ARG A 133 -6.11 -8.44 7.49
C ARG A 133 -6.68 -7.52 6.42
N PHE A 134 -6.70 -8.00 5.20
CA PHE A 134 -7.21 -7.29 4.04
C PHE A 134 -8.59 -7.83 3.70
N SER A 135 -9.61 -6.98 3.75
CA SER A 135 -10.98 -7.34 3.38
C SER A 135 -11.38 -6.50 2.19
N ALA A 136 -12.02 -7.12 1.21
CA ALA A 136 -12.44 -6.41 0.00
C ALA A 136 -13.80 -6.88 -0.47
N VAL A 137 -14.56 -5.93 -1.01
CA VAL A 137 -15.81 -6.17 -1.73
C VAL A 137 -15.55 -5.84 -3.20
N VAL A 138 -15.92 -6.74 -4.09
CA VAL A 138 -15.79 -6.51 -5.54
C VAL A 138 -16.91 -5.60 -6.00
N ASN A 139 -16.57 -4.40 -6.42
CA ASN A 139 -17.54 -3.42 -6.88
C ASN A 139 -17.80 -3.49 -8.37
N GLU A 140 -16.78 -3.79 -9.17
CA GLU A 140 -16.91 -3.86 -10.63
C GLU A 140 -15.83 -4.75 -11.21
N VAL A 141 -16.19 -5.48 -12.26
CA VAL A 141 -15.26 -6.26 -13.09
C VAL A 141 -15.58 -5.94 -14.55
N ARG A 142 -14.57 -5.50 -15.28
CA ARG A 142 -14.70 -5.27 -16.72
C ARG A 142 -13.48 -5.77 -17.47
N ALA A 143 -13.60 -5.98 -18.77
CA ALA A 143 -12.45 -6.28 -19.60
C ALA A 143 -11.51 -5.07 -19.61
N ALA A 144 -10.21 -5.30 -19.47
CA ALA A 144 -9.22 -4.24 -19.60
C ALA A 144 -9.08 -3.83 -21.07
N SER A 145 -8.71 -2.58 -21.28
CA SER A 145 -8.37 -2.10 -22.62
C SER A 145 -6.96 -2.55 -23.00
N GLU A 146 -6.65 -2.52 -24.30
CA GLU A 146 -5.31 -2.83 -24.79
C GLU A 146 -4.26 -1.89 -24.18
N GLU A 147 -4.61 -0.62 -24.02
CA GLU A 147 -3.72 0.37 -23.39
C GLU A 147 -3.44 0.03 -21.93
N GLU A 148 -4.47 -0.34 -21.19
CA GLU A 148 -4.31 -0.74 -19.79
C GLU A 148 -3.39 -1.94 -19.65
N ILE A 149 -3.55 -2.92 -20.51
CA ILE A 149 -2.68 -4.11 -20.52
C ILE A 149 -1.26 -3.73 -20.90
N ALA A 150 -1.07 -2.88 -21.89
CA ALA A 150 0.26 -2.42 -22.30
C ALA A 150 0.96 -1.63 -21.20
N HIS A 151 0.23 -0.80 -20.48
CA HIS A 151 0.76 0.00 -19.37
C HIS A 151 0.78 -0.74 -18.02
N LYS A 152 0.16 -1.91 -17.96
CA LYS A 152 0.11 -2.79 -16.77
C LYS A 152 -0.61 -2.17 -15.58
N HIS A 153 -1.54 -1.26 -15.83
CA HIS A 153 -2.39 -0.68 -14.81
C HIS A 153 -3.69 -0.14 -15.40
N VAL A 154 -4.69 0.02 -14.53
CA VAL A 154 -6.00 0.53 -14.92
C VAL A 154 -5.94 2.03 -15.13
N HIS A 155 -6.57 2.49 -16.22
CA HIS A 155 -6.82 3.90 -16.49
C HIS A 155 -8.20 4.28 -15.95
N GLY A 156 -8.31 5.45 -15.34
CA GLY A 156 -9.59 5.96 -14.85
C GLY A 156 -9.48 6.57 -13.48
N GLY A 157 -10.54 7.25 -13.05
CA GLY A 157 -10.54 8.19 -11.96
C GLY A 157 -10.43 7.63 -10.54
N HIS A 158 -10.23 6.33 -10.35
CA HIS A 158 -10.20 5.72 -9.01
C HIS A 158 -8.90 4.96 -8.75
N GLY A 159 -7.86 5.20 -9.54
CA GLY A 159 -6.59 4.52 -9.36
C GLY A 159 -5.80 5.09 -8.19
N HIS A 160 -5.71 4.36 -7.10
CA HIS A 160 -4.67 4.58 -6.11
C HIS A 160 -3.56 3.60 -6.39
N HIS A 161 -2.37 4.13 -6.58
CA HIS A 161 -1.19 3.29 -6.77
C HIS A 161 -0.62 2.93 -5.40
N HIS A 162 -0.53 1.67 -5.14
CA HIS A 162 0.13 1.16 -3.95
C HIS A 162 1.54 0.72 -4.26
#